data_2b670517af0075edfd5bf47e91381158
#
_entry.id   2b670517af0075edfd5bf47e91381158
#
_cell.length_a   1.000
_cell.length_b   1.000
_cell.length_c   1.000
_cell.angle_alpha   90.00
_cell.angle_beta   90.00
_cell.angle_gamma   90.00
#
_symmetry.space_group_name_H-M   'P 1'
#
loop_
_entity.id
_entity.type
_entity.pdbx_description
1 polymer ?
#
loop_
_entity_poly.entity_id
_entity_poly.type
_entity_poly.pdbx_seq_one_letter_code
_entity_poly.pdbx_strand_id
1 'polypeptide(L)'
;MDPYLSVENALNMSRDVTMVKSNEDLYEMCDYITVHVPLLDSTKGMFDKKAFDKMKDGVVLLNFSRDTLVNEEDMKEALASGKVAKYVVDFPNPNTVNMPNTTVTPHLGASTQESEDNCAKMAVSEIRDFMENGNIRNSVNYPNCDAGACSAEGRVTVAHKNVPNMLTQFTGLFAKDNVNIENMINKSRGDYAYTIFDVSSKVTEEVVNELKAIDGVIRVRVIK
;
A
#
# COMPACT_ATOMS: atom_id res chain seq x y z
N MET A 1 -8.83 15.84 -0.22
CA MET A 1 -7.36 16.04 -0.07
C MET A 1 -6.70 14.68 0.07
N ASP A 2 -5.60 14.42 -0.61
CA ASP A 2 -4.81 13.18 -0.48
C ASP A 2 -3.33 13.57 -0.35
N PRO A 3 -2.72 13.44 0.85
CA PRO A 3 -1.32 13.81 1.07
C PRO A 3 -0.32 12.84 0.43
N TYR A 4 -0.77 11.69 -0.03
CA TYR A 4 0.06 10.63 -0.63
C TYR A 4 -0.13 10.50 -2.15
N LEU A 5 -0.83 11.45 -2.77
CA LEU A 5 -1.09 11.43 -4.20
C LEU A 5 0.24 11.50 -4.97
N SER A 6 0.54 10.45 -5.74
CA SER A 6 1.72 10.46 -6.61
C SER A 6 1.53 11.38 -7.82
N VAL A 7 2.65 11.87 -8.37
CA VAL A 7 2.62 12.70 -9.59
C VAL A 7 1.96 11.95 -10.76
N GLU A 8 2.22 10.66 -10.90
CA GLU A 8 1.62 9.82 -11.94
C GLU A 8 0.10 9.75 -11.79
N ASN A 9 -0.41 9.51 -10.58
CA ASN A 9 -1.85 9.49 -10.32
C ASN A 9 -2.47 10.88 -10.54
N ALA A 10 -1.78 11.95 -10.16
CA ALA A 10 -2.26 13.31 -10.38
C ALA A 10 -2.39 13.66 -11.87
N LEU A 11 -1.47 13.19 -12.70
CA LEU A 11 -1.52 13.39 -14.16
C LEU A 11 -2.67 12.62 -14.84
N ASN A 12 -3.14 11.55 -14.23
CA ASN A 12 -4.25 10.73 -14.74
C ASN A 12 -5.63 11.19 -14.21
N MET A 13 -5.68 12.21 -13.36
CA MET A 13 -6.96 12.74 -12.85
C MET A 13 -7.69 13.54 -13.93
N SER A 14 -9.03 13.45 -13.93
CA SER A 14 -9.87 14.32 -14.77
C SER A 14 -9.62 15.80 -14.45
N ARG A 15 -9.71 16.63 -15.47
CA ARG A 15 -9.65 18.10 -15.31
C ARG A 15 -10.82 18.68 -14.51
N ASP A 16 -11.89 17.92 -14.34
CA ASP A 16 -13.05 18.31 -13.54
C ASP A 16 -12.83 18.12 -12.03
N VAL A 17 -11.69 17.52 -11.63
CA VAL A 17 -11.34 17.34 -10.23
C VAL A 17 -10.77 18.65 -9.66
N THR A 18 -11.44 19.20 -8.65
CA THR A 18 -10.97 20.35 -7.91
C THR A 18 -10.18 19.90 -6.68
N MET A 19 -8.91 20.31 -6.59
CA MET A 19 -8.09 20.06 -5.41
C MET A 19 -8.35 21.11 -4.34
N VAL A 20 -8.69 20.66 -3.14
CA VAL A 20 -8.86 21.52 -1.94
C VAL A 20 -7.62 21.46 -1.06
N LYS A 21 -7.39 22.52 -0.27
CA LYS A 21 -6.20 22.66 0.58
C LYS A 21 -6.38 22.05 1.98
N SER A 22 -7.62 21.96 2.44
CA SER A 22 -7.97 21.48 3.77
C SER A 22 -9.21 20.58 3.72
N ASN A 23 -9.44 19.82 4.78
CA ASN A 23 -10.69 19.09 4.94
C ASN A 23 -11.87 20.06 5.17
N GLU A 24 -11.62 21.17 5.81
CA GLU A 24 -12.61 22.22 6.04
C GLU A 24 -13.17 22.76 4.72
N ASP A 25 -12.31 23.08 3.77
CA ASP A 25 -12.76 23.52 2.43
C ASP A 25 -13.65 22.48 1.77
N LEU A 26 -13.33 21.19 1.96
CA LEU A 26 -14.12 20.08 1.43
C LEU A 26 -15.49 20.00 2.13
N TYR A 27 -15.52 20.15 3.45
CA TYR A 27 -16.77 20.10 4.23
C TYR A 27 -17.75 21.20 3.83
N GLU A 28 -17.26 22.41 3.62
CA GLU A 28 -18.08 23.57 3.24
C GLU A 28 -18.63 23.47 1.81
N MET A 29 -17.92 22.81 0.91
CA MET A 29 -18.26 22.76 -0.52
C MET A 29 -19.18 21.60 -0.90
N CYS A 30 -19.10 20.46 -0.21
CA CYS A 30 -19.65 19.22 -0.69
C CYS A 30 -21.05 18.91 -0.14
N ASP A 31 -21.94 18.43 -1.00
CA ASP A 31 -23.26 17.88 -0.62
C ASP A 31 -23.17 16.38 -0.33
N TYR A 32 -22.16 15.70 -0.91
CA TYR A 32 -21.85 14.29 -0.71
C TYR A 32 -20.36 14.15 -0.35
N ILE A 33 -20.08 13.47 0.73
CA ILE A 33 -18.70 13.22 1.18
C ILE A 33 -18.49 11.71 1.26
N THR A 34 -17.48 11.22 0.54
CA THR A 34 -17.05 9.81 0.61
C THR A 34 -15.67 9.71 1.26
N VAL A 35 -15.51 8.73 2.15
CA VAL A 35 -14.34 8.57 3.02
C VAL A 35 -13.49 7.42 2.48
N HIS A 36 -12.19 7.70 2.21
CA HIS A 36 -11.23 6.73 1.67
C HIS A 36 -9.86 6.84 2.35
N VAL A 37 -9.86 7.02 3.68
CA VAL A 37 -8.62 7.13 4.47
C VAL A 37 -8.41 5.89 5.34
N PRO A 38 -7.15 5.49 5.60
CA PRO A 38 -6.87 4.42 6.55
C PRO A 38 -7.20 4.85 7.98
N LEU A 39 -7.47 3.89 8.84
CA LEU A 39 -7.60 4.13 10.28
C LEU A 39 -6.20 4.27 10.88
N LEU A 40 -5.89 5.47 11.34
CA LEU A 40 -4.68 5.85 12.04
C LEU A 40 -5.08 6.63 13.30
N ASP A 41 -4.15 6.85 14.23
CA ASP A 41 -4.42 7.70 15.39
C ASP A 41 -4.85 9.12 15.00
N SER A 42 -4.34 9.62 13.87
CA SER A 42 -4.67 10.94 13.31
C SER A 42 -6.00 11.02 12.57
N THR A 43 -6.58 9.90 12.17
CA THR A 43 -7.85 9.83 11.43
C THR A 43 -8.99 9.24 12.25
N LYS A 44 -8.70 8.61 13.37
CA LYS A 44 -9.70 8.08 14.28
C LYS A 44 -10.60 9.21 14.79
N GLY A 45 -11.91 9.05 14.60
CA GLY A 45 -12.91 10.03 15.01
C GLY A 45 -12.81 11.37 14.26
N MET A 46 -12.21 11.41 13.07
CA MET A 46 -12.05 12.64 12.29
C MET A 46 -13.39 13.27 11.87
N PHE A 47 -14.44 12.47 11.81
CA PHE A 47 -15.81 12.94 11.61
C PHE A 47 -16.51 13.01 12.97
N ASP A 48 -16.24 14.08 13.68
CA ASP A 48 -16.82 14.46 14.97
C ASP A 48 -17.81 15.63 14.81
N LYS A 49 -18.38 16.07 15.92
CA LYS A 49 -19.29 17.23 15.96
C LYS A 49 -18.69 18.47 15.27
N LYS A 50 -17.40 18.75 15.46
CA LYS A 50 -16.75 19.92 14.87
C LYS A 50 -16.66 19.81 13.36
N ALA A 51 -16.43 18.62 12.85
CA ALA A 51 -16.44 18.34 11.40
C ALA A 51 -17.86 18.50 10.85
N PHE A 52 -18.88 17.94 11.51
CA PHE A 52 -20.27 18.08 11.07
C PHE A 52 -20.73 19.54 11.10
N ASP A 53 -20.38 20.31 12.11
CA ASP A 53 -20.77 21.74 12.21
C ASP A 53 -20.27 22.57 11.00
N LYS A 54 -19.14 22.18 10.39
CA LYS A 54 -18.57 22.83 9.19
C LYS A 54 -19.18 22.35 7.87
N MET A 55 -19.87 21.22 7.85
CA MET A 55 -20.49 20.68 6.66
C MET A 55 -21.74 21.46 6.28
N LYS A 56 -22.19 21.28 5.04
CA LYS A 56 -23.51 21.79 4.63
C LYS A 56 -24.64 21.09 5.39
N ASP A 57 -25.74 21.79 5.60
CA ASP A 57 -26.94 21.19 6.12
C ASP A 57 -27.51 20.19 5.09
N GLY A 58 -27.87 19.01 5.54
CA GLY A 58 -28.36 17.96 4.69
C GLY A 58 -27.30 17.19 3.92
N VAL A 59 -26.03 17.27 4.32
CA VAL A 59 -24.95 16.50 3.70
C VAL A 59 -25.21 14.99 3.79
N VAL A 60 -24.75 14.26 2.77
CA VAL A 60 -24.73 12.79 2.76
C VAL A 60 -23.31 12.31 2.97
N LEU A 61 -23.09 11.50 4.02
CA LEU A 61 -21.79 10.91 4.31
C LEU A 61 -21.78 9.43 3.92
N LEU A 62 -20.75 9.02 3.17
CA LEU A 62 -20.51 7.63 2.76
C LEU A 62 -19.18 7.15 3.34
N ASN A 63 -19.22 6.15 4.19
CA ASN A 63 -18.02 5.58 4.82
C ASN A 63 -17.89 4.10 4.47
N PHE A 64 -17.07 3.83 3.47
CA PHE A 64 -16.67 2.48 3.05
C PHE A 64 -15.22 2.17 3.43
N SER A 65 -14.66 2.89 4.40
CA SER A 65 -13.27 2.74 4.81
C SER A 65 -13.11 1.99 6.13
N ARG A 66 -13.44 2.63 7.26
CA ARG A 66 -13.37 2.04 8.61
C ARG A 66 -14.42 2.68 9.51
N ASP A 67 -15.01 1.90 10.42
CA ASP A 67 -16.08 2.34 11.32
C ASP A 67 -15.67 3.48 12.26
N THR A 68 -14.53 3.35 12.89
CA THR A 68 -14.06 4.29 13.93
C THR A 68 -13.51 5.61 13.39
N LEU A 69 -13.59 5.86 12.09
CA LEU A 69 -13.33 7.18 11.48
C LEU A 69 -14.43 8.20 11.84
N VAL A 70 -15.63 7.71 12.12
CA VAL A 70 -16.79 8.51 12.47
C VAL A 70 -17.06 8.35 13.97
N ASN A 71 -17.26 9.46 14.68
CA ASN A 71 -17.78 9.43 16.04
C ASN A 71 -19.28 9.11 15.96
N GLU A 72 -19.68 7.96 16.48
CA GLU A 72 -21.06 7.46 16.34
C GLU A 72 -22.08 8.27 17.11
N GLU A 73 -21.75 8.78 18.29
CA GLU A 73 -22.66 9.61 19.06
C GLU A 73 -22.90 10.96 18.38
N ASP A 74 -21.83 11.60 17.89
CA ASP A 74 -21.92 12.85 17.16
C ASP A 74 -22.69 12.66 15.82
N MET A 75 -22.49 11.53 15.15
CA MET A 75 -23.23 11.18 13.94
C MET A 75 -24.72 11.02 14.22
N LYS A 76 -25.08 10.37 15.31
CA LYS A 76 -26.47 10.19 15.73
C LYS A 76 -27.15 11.53 16.00
N GLU A 77 -26.47 12.47 16.67
CA GLU A 77 -26.96 13.83 16.86
C GLU A 77 -27.10 14.58 15.54
N ALA A 78 -26.12 14.46 14.63
CA ALA A 78 -26.13 15.12 13.34
C ALA A 78 -27.25 14.59 12.43
N LEU A 79 -27.57 13.31 12.47
CA LEU A 79 -28.71 12.72 11.78
C LEU A 79 -30.05 13.18 12.37
N ALA A 80 -30.14 13.23 13.71
CA ALA A 80 -31.36 13.65 14.39
C ALA A 80 -31.69 15.14 14.16
N SER A 81 -30.67 15.99 14.04
CA SER A 81 -30.83 17.42 13.75
C SER A 81 -31.06 17.73 12.26
N GLY A 82 -30.85 16.77 11.37
CA GLY A 82 -30.89 16.97 9.93
C GLY A 82 -29.63 17.60 9.35
N LYS A 83 -28.59 17.81 10.14
CA LYS A 83 -27.27 18.29 9.69
C LYS A 83 -26.66 17.31 8.68
N VAL A 84 -26.76 16.02 8.99
CA VAL A 84 -26.51 14.91 8.06
C VAL A 84 -27.86 14.34 7.62
N ALA A 85 -28.18 14.42 6.35
CA ALA A 85 -29.44 13.88 5.82
C ALA A 85 -29.41 12.35 5.75
N LYS A 86 -28.25 11.76 5.44
CA LYS A 86 -28.09 10.33 5.32
C LYS A 86 -26.64 9.90 5.58
N TYR A 87 -26.51 8.80 6.31
CA TYR A 87 -25.26 8.08 6.51
C TYR A 87 -25.31 6.72 5.80
N VAL A 88 -24.29 6.43 4.99
CA VAL A 88 -24.14 5.13 4.32
C VAL A 88 -22.84 4.52 4.80
N VAL A 89 -22.91 3.30 5.31
CA VAL A 89 -21.75 2.62 5.90
C VAL A 89 -21.78 1.13 5.64
N ASP A 90 -20.61 0.51 5.46
CA ASP A 90 -20.48 -0.94 5.30
C ASP A 90 -19.83 -1.64 6.52
N PHE A 91 -19.91 -1.00 7.68
CA PHE A 91 -19.46 -1.54 8.97
C PHE A 91 -20.68 -1.74 9.90
N PRO A 92 -21.41 -2.88 9.75
CA PRO A 92 -22.54 -3.17 10.62
C PRO A 92 -22.08 -3.39 12.07
N ASN A 93 -22.60 -2.58 12.98
CA ASN A 93 -22.45 -2.75 14.41
C ASN A 93 -23.77 -2.38 15.11
N PRO A 94 -23.96 -2.67 16.41
CA PRO A 94 -25.22 -2.40 17.12
C PRO A 94 -25.68 -0.95 17.07
N ASN A 95 -24.77 0.01 16.96
CA ASN A 95 -25.10 1.43 16.89
C ASN A 95 -25.53 1.81 15.47
N THR A 96 -24.74 1.47 14.47
CA THR A 96 -25.00 1.88 13.07
C THR A 96 -26.29 1.28 12.51
N VAL A 97 -26.62 0.02 12.83
CA VAL A 97 -27.88 -0.62 12.36
C VAL A 97 -29.13 -0.02 12.96
N ASN A 98 -29.03 0.68 14.09
CA ASN A 98 -30.14 1.31 14.78
C ASN A 98 -30.18 2.85 14.61
N MET A 99 -29.23 3.44 13.89
CA MET A 99 -29.24 4.88 13.61
C MET A 99 -30.35 5.26 12.63
N PRO A 100 -31.11 6.34 12.87
CA PRO A 100 -32.07 6.83 11.90
C PRO A 100 -31.36 7.29 10.62
N ASN A 101 -32.04 7.23 9.48
CA ASN A 101 -31.51 7.67 8.18
C ASN A 101 -30.14 7.06 7.80
N THR A 102 -29.82 5.91 8.35
CA THR A 102 -28.59 5.17 8.04
C THR A 102 -28.90 4.00 7.12
N THR A 103 -28.09 3.83 6.07
CA THR A 103 -28.07 2.63 5.26
C THR A 103 -26.81 1.85 5.58
N VAL A 104 -27.00 0.65 6.12
CA VAL A 104 -25.88 -0.26 6.45
C VAL A 104 -25.85 -1.37 5.40
N THR A 105 -24.71 -1.56 4.78
CA THR A 105 -24.46 -2.67 3.85
C THR A 105 -23.48 -3.66 4.45
N PRO A 106 -23.52 -4.96 4.08
CA PRO A 106 -22.49 -5.89 4.47
C PRO A 106 -21.17 -5.49 3.81
N HIS A 107 -20.05 -5.65 4.51
CA HIS A 107 -18.71 -5.28 4.04
C HIS A 107 -18.22 -6.24 2.94
N LEU A 108 -18.81 -6.14 1.76
CA LEU A 108 -18.59 -7.05 0.62
C LEU A 108 -18.01 -6.33 -0.62
N GLY A 109 -17.48 -5.11 -0.48
CA GLY A 109 -16.99 -4.33 -1.62
C GLY A 109 -15.88 -5.01 -2.43
N ALA A 110 -15.06 -5.85 -1.78
CA ALA A 110 -14.01 -6.65 -2.42
C ALA A 110 -14.43 -8.11 -2.72
N SER A 111 -15.66 -8.50 -2.37
CA SER A 111 -16.14 -9.89 -2.48
C SER A 111 -17.08 -10.07 -3.69
N THR A 112 -16.78 -9.39 -4.78
CA THR A 112 -17.41 -9.69 -6.07
C THR A 112 -16.60 -10.76 -6.79
N GLN A 113 -17.24 -11.61 -7.59
CA GLN A 113 -16.55 -12.63 -8.39
C GLN A 113 -15.43 -12.03 -9.23
N GLU A 114 -15.67 -10.89 -9.88
CA GLU A 114 -14.64 -10.19 -10.65
C GLU A 114 -13.45 -9.77 -9.80
N SER A 115 -13.69 -9.25 -8.60
CA SER A 115 -12.63 -8.82 -7.66
C SER A 115 -11.81 -10.02 -7.18
N GLU A 116 -12.46 -11.11 -6.82
CA GLU A 116 -11.79 -12.35 -6.38
C GLU A 116 -10.95 -12.95 -7.51
N ASP A 117 -11.49 -13.04 -8.73
CA ASP A 117 -10.76 -13.51 -9.91
C ASP A 117 -9.54 -12.63 -10.23
N ASN A 118 -9.68 -11.32 -10.15
CA ASN A 118 -8.58 -10.39 -10.40
C ASN A 118 -7.52 -10.47 -9.30
N CYS A 119 -7.92 -10.56 -8.04
CA CYS A 119 -6.99 -10.77 -6.92
C CYS A 119 -6.20 -12.07 -7.07
N ALA A 120 -6.88 -13.16 -7.43
CA ALA A 120 -6.21 -14.45 -7.64
C ALA A 120 -5.20 -14.40 -8.80
N LYS A 121 -5.60 -13.81 -9.95
CA LYS A 121 -4.70 -13.65 -11.11
C LYS A 121 -3.49 -12.79 -10.78
N MET A 122 -3.71 -11.67 -10.06
CA MET A 122 -2.63 -10.76 -9.66
C MET A 122 -1.68 -11.45 -8.68
N ALA A 123 -2.17 -12.11 -7.65
CA ALA A 123 -1.37 -12.83 -6.68
C ALA A 123 -0.52 -13.92 -7.35
N VAL A 124 -1.10 -14.72 -8.24
CA VAL A 124 -0.36 -15.74 -9.00
C VAL A 124 0.70 -15.12 -9.88
N SER A 125 0.40 -14.01 -10.57
CA SER A 125 1.36 -13.31 -11.41
C SER A 125 2.55 -12.76 -10.61
N GLU A 126 2.29 -12.17 -9.46
CA GLU A 126 3.34 -11.63 -8.58
C GLU A 126 4.21 -12.74 -7.97
N ILE A 127 3.60 -13.83 -7.53
CA ILE A 127 4.33 -14.99 -7.00
C ILE A 127 5.19 -15.62 -8.12
N ARG A 128 4.65 -15.77 -9.32
CA ARG A 128 5.38 -16.30 -10.45
C ARG A 128 6.58 -15.42 -10.81
N ASP A 129 6.39 -14.11 -10.91
CA ASP A 129 7.47 -13.17 -11.20
C ASP A 129 8.55 -13.20 -10.10
N PHE A 130 8.15 -13.28 -8.84
CA PHE A 130 9.08 -13.48 -7.72
C PHE A 130 9.84 -14.80 -7.82
N MET A 131 9.17 -15.89 -8.18
CA MET A 131 9.79 -17.22 -8.26
C MET A 131 10.73 -17.34 -9.47
N GLU A 132 10.32 -16.85 -10.65
CA GLU A 132 11.02 -16.99 -11.91
C GLU A 132 12.09 -15.92 -12.12
N ASN A 133 11.85 -14.68 -11.66
CA ASN A 133 12.70 -13.53 -11.93
C ASN A 133 13.30 -12.89 -10.66
N GLY A 134 12.79 -13.22 -9.47
CA GLY A 134 13.22 -12.61 -8.22
C GLY A 134 12.68 -11.20 -8.00
N ASN A 135 11.76 -10.70 -8.81
CA ASN A 135 11.18 -9.38 -8.66
C ASN A 135 10.22 -9.33 -7.47
N ILE A 136 10.14 -8.18 -6.83
CA ILE A 136 9.19 -7.91 -5.75
C ILE A 136 8.23 -6.80 -6.17
N ARG A 137 6.92 -7.09 -6.11
CA ARG A 137 5.83 -6.14 -6.33
C ARG A 137 4.83 -6.23 -5.18
N ASN A 138 4.29 -5.11 -4.78
CA ASN A 138 3.22 -4.98 -3.76
C ASN A 138 3.49 -5.71 -2.44
N SER A 139 4.75 -5.92 -2.08
CA SER A 139 5.11 -6.56 -0.81
C SER A 139 4.78 -5.66 0.39
N VAL A 140 4.28 -6.26 1.46
CA VAL A 140 3.95 -5.56 2.71
C VAL A 140 5.20 -5.01 3.41
N ASN A 141 6.30 -5.75 3.39
CA ASN A 141 7.52 -5.47 4.17
C ASN A 141 8.75 -5.10 3.33
N TYR A 142 8.77 -5.46 2.04
CA TYR A 142 9.87 -5.07 1.14
C TYR A 142 9.42 -3.99 0.14
N PRO A 143 10.34 -3.16 -0.36
CA PRO A 143 10.04 -2.22 -1.43
C PRO A 143 9.81 -2.95 -2.75
N ASN A 144 9.12 -2.31 -3.69
CA ASN A 144 9.10 -2.77 -5.06
C ASN A 144 10.52 -2.77 -5.63
N CYS A 145 10.96 -3.90 -6.15
CA CYS A 145 12.28 -4.10 -6.74
C CYS A 145 12.13 -4.98 -7.98
N ASP A 146 12.28 -4.39 -9.14
CA ASP A 146 11.99 -5.02 -10.43
C ASP A 146 13.20 -4.85 -11.38
N ALA A 147 13.82 -5.95 -11.72
CA ALA A 147 14.92 -6.05 -12.68
C ALA A 147 14.46 -6.60 -14.04
N GLY A 148 13.14 -6.73 -14.25
CA GLY A 148 12.58 -7.37 -15.44
C GLY A 148 12.80 -8.88 -15.48
N ALA A 149 12.48 -9.48 -16.62
CA ALA A 149 12.73 -10.89 -16.86
C ALA A 149 14.24 -11.20 -16.80
N CYS A 150 14.60 -12.32 -16.16
CA CYS A 150 15.99 -12.72 -16.01
C CYS A 150 16.57 -13.19 -17.36
N SER A 151 17.38 -12.35 -18.01
CA SER A 151 18.10 -12.65 -19.26
C SER A 151 19.57 -12.96 -19.03
N ALA A 152 20.14 -12.62 -17.90
CA ALA A 152 21.55 -12.86 -17.56
C ALA A 152 21.89 -14.34 -17.44
N GLU A 153 23.18 -14.68 -17.46
CA GLU A 153 23.66 -16.06 -17.24
C GLU A 153 23.44 -16.52 -15.81
N GLY A 154 23.51 -15.60 -14.85
CA GLY A 154 23.19 -15.83 -13.45
C GLY A 154 22.41 -14.68 -12.85
N ARG A 155 21.42 -14.98 -12.02
CA ARG A 155 20.73 -14.00 -11.18
C ARG A 155 20.64 -14.50 -9.74
N VAL A 156 21.08 -13.67 -8.82
CA VAL A 156 20.95 -13.92 -7.38
C VAL A 156 20.24 -12.75 -6.71
N THR A 157 19.40 -13.07 -5.76
CA THR A 157 18.68 -12.08 -4.96
C THR A 157 19.05 -12.22 -3.49
N VAL A 158 19.19 -11.07 -2.81
CA VAL A 158 19.59 -11.01 -1.40
C VAL A 158 18.60 -10.14 -0.64
N ALA A 159 17.87 -10.75 0.29
CA ALA A 159 17.10 -10.03 1.29
C ALA A 159 18.01 -9.77 2.51
N HIS A 160 18.14 -8.53 2.94
CA HIS A 160 19.07 -8.15 3.99
C HIS A 160 18.58 -6.97 4.84
N LYS A 161 19.22 -6.73 5.96
CA LYS A 161 19.03 -5.53 6.76
C LYS A 161 19.53 -4.29 6.01
N ASN A 162 18.83 -3.18 6.17
CA ASN A 162 19.24 -1.90 5.59
C ASN A 162 20.28 -1.20 6.48
N VAL A 163 21.49 -1.73 6.48
CA VAL A 163 22.62 -1.20 7.28
C VAL A 163 23.79 -0.82 6.38
N PRO A 164 24.68 0.07 6.84
CA PRO A 164 25.86 0.47 6.06
C PRO A 164 26.73 -0.71 5.63
N ASN A 165 27.46 -0.52 4.52
CA ASN A 165 28.46 -1.45 4.01
C ASN A 165 27.95 -2.78 3.42
N MET A 166 26.64 -3.01 3.32
CA MET A 166 26.12 -4.26 2.75
C MET A 166 26.53 -4.42 1.27
N LEU A 167 26.27 -3.40 0.45
CA LEU A 167 26.57 -3.46 -0.99
C LEU A 167 28.07 -3.64 -1.27
N THR A 168 28.96 -3.00 -0.47
CA THR A 168 30.40 -3.16 -0.62
C THR A 168 30.84 -4.61 -0.37
N GLN A 169 30.25 -5.26 0.63
CA GLN A 169 30.54 -6.66 0.94
C GLN A 169 30.04 -7.57 -0.21
N PHE A 170 28.85 -7.36 -0.72
CA PHE A 170 28.31 -8.14 -1.84
C PHE A 170 29.16 -7.98 -3.11
N THR A 171 29.44 -6.73 -3.51
CA THR A 171 30.23 -6.47 -4.72
C THR A 171 31.69 -6.93 -4.59
N GLY A 172 32.27 -6.81 -3.39
CA GLY A 172 33.60 -7.32 -3.09
C GLY A 172 33.72 -8.83 -3.25
N LEU A 173 32.65 -9.55 -2.91
CA LEU A 173 32.58 -11.00 -3.03
C LEU A 173 32.58 -11.43 -4.51
N PHE A 174 31.73 -10.82 -5.35
CA PHE A 174 31.73 -11.06 -6.79
C PHE A 174 33.07 -10.70 -7.45
N ALA A 175 33.70 -9.61 -7.02
CA ALA A 175 35.00 -9.17 -7.53
C ALA A 175 36.11 -10.17 -7.18
N LYS A 176 36.10 -10.73 -5.96
CA LYS A 176 37.06 -11.76 -5.51
C LYS A 176 37.02 -12.99 -6.43
N ASP A 177 35.81 -13.39 -6.83
CA ASP A 177 35.58 -14.55 -7.69
C ASP A 177 35.69 -14.22 -9.20
N ASN A 178 36.10 -13.01 -9.54
CA ASN A 178 36.20 -12.52 -10.91
C ASN A 178 34.88 -12.63 -11.69
N VAL A 179 33.74 -12.46 -11.00
CA VAL A 179 32.41 -12.46 -11.58
C VAL A 179 32.00 -11.02 -11.85
N ASN A 180 31.66 -10.71 -13.11
CA ASN A 180 31.18 -9.39 -13.49
C ASN A 180 29.71 -9.23 -13.14
N ILE A 181 29.36 -8.09 -12.53
CA ILE A 181 27.98 -7.68 -12.27
C ILE A 181 27.50 -6.89 -13.50
N GLU A 182 26.53 -7.42 -14.22
CA GLU A 182 25.94 -6.79 -15.39
C GLU A 182 24.86 -5.78 -15.03
N ASN A 183 24.10 -6.10 -13.97
CA ASN A 183 23.07 -5.20 -13.44
C ASN A 183 22.94 -5.43 -11.93
N MET A 184 22.66 -4.34 -11.20
CA MET A 184 22.40 -4.38 -9.77
C MET A 184 21.30 -3.40 -9.44
N ILE A 185 20.28 -3.90 -8.75
CA ILE A 185 19.21 -3.06 -8.21
C ILE A 185 19.12 -3.32 -6.71
N ASN A 186 19.26 -2.27 -5.92
CA ASN A 186 19.03 -2.29 -4.49
C ASN A 186 17.92 -1.32 -4.13
N LYS A 187 16.96 -1.79 -3.37
CA LYS A 187 15.87 -0.98 -2.82
C LYS A 187 15.72 -1.25 -1.33
N SER A 188 15.43 -0.22 -0.57
CA SER A 188 15.23 -0.31 0.88
C SER A 188 13.89 0.27 1.30
N ARG A 189 13.34 -0.28 2.37
CA ARG A 189 12.14 0.21 3.05
C ARG A 189 12.28 -0.03 4.54
N GLY A 190 12.47 1.06 5.31
CA GLY A 190 12.74 0.95 6.74
C GLY A 190 14.02 0.14 7.02
N ASP A 191 13.90 -0.87 7.85
CA ASP A 191 15.01 -1.71 8.32
C ASP A 191 15.43 -2.81 7.35
N TYR A 192 14.71 -2.95 6.23
CA TYR A 192 14.93 -4.03 5.26
C TYR A 192 15.31 -3.50 3.89
N ALA A 193 16.15 -4.25 3.21
CA ALA A 193 16.54 -4.00 1.83
C ALA A 193 16.53 -5.30 1.03
N TYR A 194 16.39 -5.13 -0.27
CA TYR A 194 16.42 -6.23 -1.22
C TYR A 194 17.28 -5.86 -2.41
N THR A 195 18.23 -6.73 -2.73
CA THR A 195 19.15 -6.53 -3.85
C THR A 195 18.99 -7.66 -4.86
N ILE A 196 18.93 -7.29 -6.12
CA ILE A 196 19.00 -8.21 -7.27
C ILE A 196 20.34 -7.96 -7.97
N PHE A 197 21.09 -9.02 -8.23
CA PHE A 197 22.30 -9.02 -9.04
C PHE A 197 22.09 -9.87 -10.27
N ASP A 198 22.34 -9.32 -11.46
CA ASP A 198 22.56 -10.03 -12.69
C ASP A 198 24.06 -10.14 -12.93
N VAL A 199 24.54 -11.34 -13.15
CA VAL A 199 25.98 -11.63 -13.28
C VAL A 199 26.29 -12.39 -14.55
N SER A 200 27.54 -12.24 -15.03
CA SER A 200 28.01 -12.78 -16.29
C SER A 200 28.26 -14.29 -16.29
N SER A 201 28.05 -14.97 -15.18
CA SER A 201 28.27 -16.40 -15.04
C SER A 201 27.23 -17.01 -14.08
N LYS A 202 27.10 -18.34 -14.11
CA LYS A 202 26.26 -19.04 -13.13
C LYS A 202 26.76 -18.79 -11.71
N VAL A 203 25.82 -18.58 -10.80
CA VAL A 203 26.11 -18.38 -9.38
C VAL A 203 26.45 -19.72 -8.74
N THR A 204 27.66 -19.84 -8.18
CA THR A 204 28.12 -21.07 -7.53
C THR A 204 27.59 -21.21 -6.11
N GLU A 205 27.57 -22.43 -5.57
CA GLU A 205 27.19 -22.68 -4.18
C GLU A 205 28.15 -21.97 -3.19
N GLU A 206 29.40 -21.81 -3.56
CA GLU A 206 30.41 -21.12 -2.77
C GLU A 206 30.02 -19.63 -2.59
N VAL A 207 29.73 -18.92 -3.67
CA VAL A 207 29.23 -17.54 -3.65
C VAL A 207 27.96 -17.41 -2.81
N VAL A 208 27.02 -18.35 -2.94
CA VAL A 208 25.77 -18.36 -2.15
C VAL A 208 26.07 -18.52 -0.65
N ASN A 209 27.00 -19.39 -0.30
CA ASN A 209 27.37 -19.61 1.09
C ASN A 209 28.13 -18.43 1.69
N GLU A 210 29.02 -17.80 0.93
CA GLU A 210 29.73 -16.58 1.35
C GLU A 210 28.72 -15.41 1.52
N LEU A 211 27.77 -15.23 0.60
CA LEU A 211 26.69 -14.23 0.75
C LEU A 211 25.84 -14.46 2.01
N LYS A 212 25.48 -15.72 2.29
CA LYS A 212 24.71 -16.07 3.50
C LYS A 212 25.48 -15.82 4.80
N ALA A 213 26.81 -15.88 4.75
CA ALA A 213 27.67 -15.67 5.92
C ALA A 213 27.83 -14.19 6.31
N ILE A 214 27.44 -13.25 5.45
CA ILE A 214 27.51 -11.82 5.73
C ILE A 214 26.47 -11.46 6.80
N ASP A 215 26.92 -10.82 7.87
CA ASP A 215 26.02 -10.35 8.92
C ASP A 215 24.98 -9.36 8.36
N GLY A 216 23.72 -9.54 8.74
CA GLY A 216 22.60 -8.76 8.20
C GLY A 216 21.93 -9.36 6.98
N VAL A 217 22.49 -10.40 6.35
CA VAL A 217 21.81 -11.16 5.31
C VAL A 217 20.74 -12.06 5.92
N ILE A 218 19.52 -11.96 5.38
CA ILE A 218 18.36 -12.71 5.85
C ILE A 218 18.11 -13.93 4.95
N ARG A 219 18.23 -13.72 3.65
CA ARG A 219 17.98 -14.79 2.67
C ARG A 219 18.70 -14.52 1.35
N VAL A 220 19.30 -15.56 0.80
CA VAL A 220 19.88 -15.57 -0.56
C VAL A 220 19.10 -16.58 -1.40
N ARG A 221 18.75 -16.19 -2.63
CA ARG A 221 18.12 -17.07 -3.60
C ARG A 221 18.84 -16.95 -4.93
N VAL A 222 19.16 -18.08 -5.51
CA VAL A 222 19.58 -18.18 -6.91
C VAL A 222 18.33 -18.34 -7.76
N ILE A 223 18.19 -17.50 -8.75
CA ILE A 223 17.08 -17.52 -9.71
C ILE A 223 17.51 -18.26 -10.98
N LYS A 224 18.75 -18.03 -11.39
CA LYS A 224 19.33 -18.68 -12.58
C LYS A 224 20.83 -18.90 -12.41
#